data_164b600aef4ec41fe14fd4883aa2815a
#
_entry.id   164b600aef4ec41fe14fd4883aa2815a
#
_cell.length_a   1.000
_cell.length_b   1.000
_cell.length_c   1.000
_cell.angle_alpha   90.00
_cell.angle_beta   90.00
_cell.angle_gamma   90.00
#
_symmetry.space_group_name_H-M   'P 1'
#
loop_
_entity.id
_entity.type
_entity.pdbx_description
1 polymer ?
#
loop_
_entity_poly.entity_id
_entity_poly.type
_entity_poly.pdbx_seq_one_letter_code
_entity_poly.pdbx_strand_id
1 'polypeptide(L)'
;EICACLVGSEMCIRDRLTMTLADFPELAFFKGHTLITTDGTTLLGADDKAGVAEIMTAAEYLMKHPEVKHGRIRIGFTPDEEIGKGVDFFDVKHFGATFAYTVDGGFEGELEYENFNAASARIEVQGRNIHPGYAKDKMINALQVVNELNNLLPPCQRPEHTEGYEGFYHLISIRGEVENASSEYIIRDHSRVKFEEKKRYLQAATALLTGKYGEGVIKLTLKDQYYNMREMVEPYPEVIDKAFQAMEKAGVTPIVRPIRGGTDGARLSYMGLPCPNLFTGGMNFHGKYEYCSLNTMQKAMQTILNLIELWGK
;
A
#
# COMPACT_ATOMS: atom_id res chain seq x y z
N GLU A 1 21.26 19.61 1.11
CA GLU A 1 22.01 19.64 2.38
C GLU A 1 21.40 18.62 3.35
N ILE A 2 22.21 17.63 3.71
CA ILE A 2 21.85 16.62 4.68
C ILE A 2 22.22 17.19 6.05
N CYS A 3 21.25 17.57 6.85
CA CYS A 3 21.46 17.76 8.26
C CYS A 3 20.14 17.80 9.04
N ALA A 4 19.82 16.71 9.68
CA ALA A 4 18.91 16.75 10.81
C ALA A 4 19.55 15.97 11.95
N CYS A 5 19.88 16.63 13.03
CA CYS A 5 20.26 16.02 14.27
C CYS A 5 19.05 16.04 15.21
N LEU A 6 18.66 14.89 15.73
CA LEU A 6 17.71 14.83 16.85
C LEU A 6 18.39 15.45 18.07
N VAL A 7 18.01 16.68 18.41
CA VAL A 7 18.46 17.36 19.65
C VAL A 7 17.27 17.40 20.60
N GLY A 8 17.32 16.57 21.60
CA GLY A 8 16.22 16.48 22.59
C GLY A 8 15.01 15.69 22.06
N SER A 9 13.82 16.22 22.24
CA SER A 9 12.54 15.62 21.82
C SER A 9 11.98 16.18 20.52
N GLU A 10 12.73 16.99 19.79
CA GLU A 10 12.26 17.70 18.59
C GLU A 10 13.30 17.62 17.46
N MET A 11 12.82 17.47 16.23
CA MET A 11 13.58 17.62 15.01
C MET A 11 13.08 18.87 14.28
N CYS A 12 13.95 19.86 14.08
CA CYS A 12 13.63 21.08 13.35
C CYS A 12 14.09 20.96 11.90
N ILE A 13 13.17 21.08 10.96
CA ILE A 13 13.45 21.25 9.55
C ILE A 13 13.51 22.76 9.26
N ARG A 14 14.37 23.20 8.33
CA ARG A 14 14.79 24.59 8.12
C ARG A 14 13.66 25.64 7.97
N ASP A 15 12.42 25.21 7.68
CA ASP A 15 11.28 26.07 7.35
C ASP A 15 10.16 26.14 8.38
N ARG A 16 10.47 26.00 9.66
CA ARG A 16 9.48 25.96 10.75
C ARG A 16 8.59 24.70 10.77
N LEU A 17 8.85 23.69 9.96
CA LEU A 17 8.28 22.38 10.14
C LEU A 17 9.02 21.69 11.28
N THR A 18 8.30 21.32 12.31
CA THR A 18 8.85 20.62 13.47
C THR A 18 8.16 19.26 13.56
N MET A 19 8.93 18.20 13.70
CA MET A 19 8.42 16.88 14.08
C MET A 19 8.73 16.66 15.56
N THR A 20 7.68 16.43 16.34
CA THR A 20 7.83 16.18 17.79
C THR A 20 7.52 14.71 18.10
N LEU A 21 8.04 14.21 19.21
CA LEU A 21 7.68 12.87 19.71
C LEU A 21 6.21 12.78 20.12
N ALA A 22 5.53 13.90 20.35
CA ALA A 22 4.10 13.91 20.64
C ALA A 22 3.26 13.66 19.39
N ASP A 23 3.71 14.19 18.25
CA ASP A 23 3.01 14.03 16.96
C ASP A 23 3.45 12.76 16.21
N PHE A 24 4.73 12.38 16.37
CA PHE A 24 5.40 11.26 15.68
C PHE A 24 6.18 10.41 16.71
N PRO A 25 5.51 9.57 17.51
CA PRO A 25 6.15 8.77 18.56
C PRO A 25 7.23 7.81 18.05
N GLU A 26 7.14 7.37 16.79
CA GLU A 26 8.11 6.52 16.13
C GLU A 26 9.49 7.13 16.01
N LEU A 27 9.64 8.45 16.05
CA LEU A 27 10.94 9.13 16.09
C LEU A 27 11.83 8.66 17.25
N ALA A 28 11.23 8.14 18.32
CA ALA A 28 11.99 7.61 19.46
C ALA A 28 12.92 6.45 19.06
N PHE A 29 12.56 5.66 18.05
CA PHE A 29 13.36 4.53 17.55
C PHE A 29 14.63 5.01 16.82
N PHE A 30 14.59 6.21 16.28
CA PHE A 30 15.68 6.78 15.47
C PHE A 30 16.64 7.63 16.28
N LYS A 31 16.56 7.59 17.61
CA LYS A 31 17.52 8.34 18.48
C LYS A 31 18.95 7.90 18.20
N GLY A 32 19.80 8.84 17.79
CA GLY A 32 21.19 8.60 17.41
C GLY A 32 21.39 8.21 15.94
N HIS A 33 20.31 8.12 15.15
CA HIS A 33 20.41 7.94 13.70
C HIS A 33 20.64 9.28 12.99
N THR A 34 21.25 9.21 11.82
CA THR A 34 21.25 10.31 10.85
C THR A 34 19.97 10.23 10.02
N LEU A 35 19.14 11.27 10.08
CA LEU A 35 17.91 11.36 9.31
C LEU A 35 18.10 12.27 8.10
N ILE A 36 17.59 11.85 6.97
CA ILE A 36 17.52 12.60 5.71
C ILE A 36 16.10 13.17 5.62
N THR A 37 16.00 14.48 5.40
CA THR A 37 14.73 15.22 5.26
C THR A 37 14.83 16.24 4.16
N THR A 38 13.71 16.84 3.77
CA THR A 38 13.68 18.07 2.95
C THR A 38 13.41 19.28 3.82
N ASP A 39 13.44 20.47 3.22
CA ASP A 39 13.02 21.71 3.87
C ASP A 39 11.49 21.87 3.92
N GLY A 40 10.72 20.89 3.44
CA GLY A 40 9.27 20.90 3.40
C GLY A 40 8.64 21.63 2.21
N THR A 41 9.46 22.22 1.33
CA THR A 41 8.97 22.86 0.10
C THR A 41 8.74 21.86 -1.02
N THR A 42 9.41 20.73 -0.98
CA THR A 42 9.25 19.59 -1.91
C THR A 42 9.10 18.30 -1.13
N LEU A 43 8.48 17.30 -1.76
CA LEU A 43 8.47 15.93 -1.27
C LEU A 43 9.91 15.39 -1.24
N LEU A 44 10.30 14.67 -0.19
CA LEU A 44 11.59 13.98 -0.14
C LEU A 44 11.63 12.88 -1.20
N GLY A 45 10.55 12.08 -1.30
CA GLY A 45 10.47 10.91 -2.17
C GLY A 45 11.48 9.85 -1.75
N ALA A 46 11.63 9.62 -0.44
CA ALA A 46 12.32 8.44 0.07
C ALA A 46 11.64 7.18 -0.44
N ASP A 47 10.35 7.26 -0.60
CA ASP A 47 9.49 6.33 -1.33
C ASP A 47 9.50 6.72 -2.83
N ASP A 48 10.19 5.95 -3.74
CA ASP A 48 11.11 4.86 -3.32
C ASP A 48 12.56 5.12 -3.78
N LYS A 49 13.07 6.34 -3.68
CA LYS A 49 14.48 6.61 -3.96
C LYS A 49 15.44 5.97 -2.96
N ALA A 50 14.95 5.63 -1.75
CA ALA A 50 15.75 4.93 -0.76
C ALA A 50 16.09 3.52 -1.25
N GLY A 51 15.10 2.74 -1.65
CA GLY A 51 15.31 1.40 -2.20
C GLY A 51 16.15 1.40 -3.47
N VAL A 52 15.95 2.37 -4.35
CA VAL A 52 16.83 2.56 -5.53
C VAL A 52 18.29 2.75 -5.10
N ALA A 53 18.56 3.60 -4.10
CA ALA A 53 19.92 3.86 -3.61
C ALA A 53 20.54 2.61 -2.98
N GLU A 54 19.77 1.86 -2.22
CA GLU A 54 20.18 0.61 -1.55
C GLU A 54 20.55 -0.47 -2.55
N ILE A 55 19.68 -0.71 -3.54
CA ILE A 55 19.91 -1.68 -4.64
C ILE A 55 21.17 -1.31 -5.41
N MET A 56 21.32 -0.04 -5.78
CA MET A 56 22.47 0.40 -6.56
C MET A 56 23.78 0.36 -5.77
N THR A 57 23.73 0.68 -4.47
CA THR A 57 24.90 0.56 -3.58
C THR A 57 25.31 -0.90 -3.38
N ALA A 58 24.34 -1.81 -3.22
CA ALA A 58 24.62 -3.25 -3.14
C ALA A 58 25.23 -3.77 -4.45
N ALA A 59 24.72 -3.35 -5.60
CA ALA A 59 25.26 -3.69 -6.91
C ALA A 59 26.70 -3.18 -7.09
N GLU A 60 26.97 -1.93 -6.71
CA GLU A 60 28.34 -1.35 -6.75
C GLU A 60 29.29 -2.13 -5.83
N TYR A 61 28.84 -2.51 -4.63
CA TYR A 61 29.63 -3.33 -3.70
C TYR A 61 30.04 -4.65 -4.35
N LEU A 62 29.10 -5.39 -4.93
CA LEU A 62 29.38 -6.66 -5.59
C LEU A 62 30.34 -6.53 -6.77
N MET A 63 30.25 -5.46 -7.54
CA MET A 63 31.18 -5.18 -8.63
C MET A 63 32.62 -4.91 -8.15
N LYS A 64 32.77 -4.34 -6.95
CA LYS A 64 34.07 -4.07 -6.31
C LYS A 64 34.62 -5.28 -5.55
N HIS A 65 33.75 -6.26 -5.22
CA HIS A 65 34.07 -7.43 -4.41
C HIS A 65 33.76 -8.73 -5.15
N PRO A 66 34.52 -9.09 -6.20
CA PRO A 66 34.25 -10.28 -7.01
C PRO A 66 34.46 -11.61 -6.25
N GLU A 67 35.03 -11.56 -5.05
CA GLU A 67 35.14 -12.71 -4.15
C GLU A 67 33.79 -13.10 -3.53
N VAL A 68 32.81 -12.21 -3.51
CA VAL A 68 31.44 -12.50 -3.01
C VAL A 68 30.75 -13.41 -4.02
N LYS A 69 30.45 -14.63 -3.60
CA LYS A 69 29.76 -15.60 -4.46
C LYS A 69 28.28 -15.30 -4.54
N HIS A 70 27.78 -15.22 -5.75
CA HIS A 70 26.35 -15.02 -6.00
C HIS A 70 25.89 -15.68 -7.31
N GLY A 71 24.60 -15.95 -7.40
CA GLY A 71 23.97 -16.38 -8.65
C GLY A 71 23.76 -15.22 -9.62
N ARG A 72 22.94 -15.44 -10.64
CA ARG A 72 22.55 -14.37 -11.55
C ARG A 72 21.59 -13.41 -10.86
N ILE A 73 21.96 -12.15 -10.79
CA ILE A 73 21.14 -11.07 -10.24
C ILE A 73 20.44 -10.33 -11.38
N ARG A 74 19.17 -10.02 -11.18
CA ARG A 74 18.38 -9.16 -12.06
C ARG A 74 17.90 -7.97 -11.23
N ILE A 75 18.09 -6.77 -11.75
CA ILE A 75 17.62 -5.53 -11.15
C ILE A 75 16.58 -4.95 -12.11
N GLY A 76 15.43 -4.58 -11.61
CA GLY A 76 14.36 -3.92 -12.34
C GLY A 76 13.90 -2.68 -11.58
N PHE A 77 13.62 -1.61 -12.30
CA PHE A 77 13.00 -0.40 -11.79
C PHE A 77 11.70 -0.18 -12.55
N THR A 78 10.62 -0.01 -11.82
CA THR A 78 9.27 0.16 -12.36
C THR A 78 8.86 1.63 -12.24
N PRO A 79 8.51 2.30 -13.36
CA PRO A 79 7.91 3.63 -13.30
C PRO A 79 6.43 3.52 -12.93
N ASP A 80 5.83 4.63 -12.47
CA ASP A 80 4.38 4.72 -12.21
C ASP A 80 3.84 3.76 -11.12
N GLU A 81 4.69 3.32 -10.16
CA GLU A 81 4.27 2.50 -9.03
C GLU A 81 3.17 3.21 -8.23
N GLU A 82 3.34 4.47 -7.88
CA GLU A 82 2.46 5.31 -7.07
C GLU A 82 1.02 5.44 -7.60
N ILE A 83 0.82 5.19 -8.87
CA ILE A 83 -0.50 5.14 -9.49
C ILE A 83 -0.98 3.70 -9.78
N GLY A 84 -0.28 2.71 -9.22
CA GLY A 84 -0.58 1.29 -9.35
C GLY A 84 -0.39 0.72 -10.76
N LYS A 85 0.50 1.31 -11.57
CA LYS A 85 0.77 0.89 -12.95
C LYS A 85 2.20 0.40 -13.18
N GLY A 86 3.03 0.34 -12.15
CA GLY A 86 4.45 0.03 -12.23
C GLY A 86 4.77 -1.21 -13.05
N VAL A 87 3.97 -2.25 -12.91
CA VAL A 87 4.20 -3.54 -13.59
C VAL A 87 3.24 -3.84 -14.75
N ASP A 88 2.47 -2.87 -15.23
CA ASP A 88 1.51 -3.09 -16.33
C ASP A 88 2.15 -3.68 -17.57
N PHE A 89 3.38 -3.31 -17.87
CA PHE A 89 4.16 -3.77 -19.02
C PHE A 89 5.40 -4.59 -18.64
N PHE A 90 5.51 -5.03 -17.37
CA PHE A 90 6.66 -5.78 -16.90
C PHE A 90 6.62 -7.21 -17.46
N ASP A 91 7.63 -7.57 -18.24
CA ASP A 91 7.76 -8.92 -18.79
C ASP A 91 8.52 -9.82 -17.84
N VAL A 92 7.79 -10.46 -16.91
CA VAL A 92 8.33 -11.42 -15.92
C VAL A 92 9.12 -12.54 -16.60
N LYS A 93 8.66 -13.02 -17.76
CA LYS A 93 9.32 -14.11 -18.48
C LYS A 93 10.66 -13.66 -19.05
N HIS A 94 10.74 -12.48 -19.62
CA HIS A 94 11.99 -11.90 -20.12
C HIS A 94 12.92 -11.51 -18.96
N PHE A 95 12.38 -11.00 -17.86
CA PHE A 95 13.15 -10.71 -16.65
C PHE A 95 13.84 -11.96 -16.13
N GLY A 96 13.19 -13.13 -16.20
CA GLY A 96 13.83 -14.44 -16.05
C GLY A 96 14.39 -14.72 -14.66
N ALA A 97 13.79 -14.15 -13.62
CA ALA A 97 14.04 -14.48 -12.22
C ALA A 97 13.03 -15.51 -11.73
N THR A 98 13.44 -16.39 -10.81
CA THR A 98 12.56 -17.37 -10.16
C THR A 98 11.82 -16.74 -8.98
N PHE A 99 12.52 -15.90 -8.22
CA PHE A 99 12.03 -15.16 -7.07
C PHE A 99 12.55 -13.73 -7.13
N ALA A 100 11.85 -12.82 -6.51
CA ALA A 100 12.27 -11.43 -6.39
C ALA A 100 11.93 -10.87 -5.00
N TYR A 101 12.44 -9.68 -4.71
CA TYR A 101 12.07 -8.86 -3.58
C TYR A 101 11.92 -7.43 -4.09
N THR A 102 10.85 -6.75 -3.74
CA THR A 102 10.80 -5.30 -3.83
C THR A 102 11.52 -4.70 -2.63
N VAL A 103 12.10 -3.54 -2.77
CA VAL A 103 12.79 -2.78 -1.71
C VAL A 103 12.09 -1.45 -1.62
N ASP A 104 10.91 -1.45 -1.01
CA ASP A 104 9.91 -0.38 -1.06
C ASP A 104 9.08 -0.34 0.24
N GLY A 105 9.62 -0.92 1.32
CA GLY A 105 9.00 -0.91 2.62
C GLY A 105 9.47 0.26 3.49
N GLY A 106 8.93 0.34 4.71
CA GLY A 106 9.17 1.44 5.62
C GLY A 106 10.15 1.12 6.73
N PHE A 107 9.60 0.80 7.89
CA PHE A 107 10.31 0.66 9.16
C PHE A 107 11.35 -0.46 9.14
N GLU A 108 12.45 -0.27 9.86
CA GLU A 108 13.53 -1.26 9.99
C GLU A 108 13.01 -2.65 10.40
N GLY A 109 13.33 -3.65 9.58
CA GLY A 109 12.99 -5.04 9.84
C GLY A 109 11.65 -5.48 9.25
N GLU A 110 10.87 -4.61 8.64
CA GLU A 110 9.63 -5.01 7.98
C GLU A 110 9.91 -5.94 6.81
N LEU A 111 9.27 -7.10 6.84
CA LEU A 111 9.11 -8.02 5.73
C LEU A 111 7.63 -8.17 5.45
N GLU A 112 7.22 -7.75 4.29
CA GLU A 112 5.83 -7.68 3.90
C GLU A 112 5.57 -8.65 2.75
N TYR A 113 4.79 -9.68 3.01
CA TYR A 113 4.32 -10.66 2.03
C TYR A 113 2.81 -10.88 2.09
N GLU A 114 2.12 -9.95 2.78
CA GLU A 114 0.68 -9.86 2.86
C GLU A 114 0.23 -8.43 2.54
N ASN A 115 -0.79 -8.30 1.73
CA ASN A 115 -1.43 -7.03 1.39
C ASN A 115 -2.95 -7.19 1.31
N PHE A 116 -3.69 -6.11 1.19
CA PHE A 116 -5.13 -6.20 0.97
C PHE A 116 -5.48 -6.90 -0.35
N ASN A 117 -6.61 -7.63 -0.35
CA ASN A 117 -7.42 -7.80 -1.56
C ASN A 117 -8.18 -6.49 -1.79
N ALA A 118 -8.32 -6.08 -3.02
CA ALA A 118 -8.83 -4.77 -3.38
C ALA A 118 -9.85 -4.80 -4.50
N ALA A 119 -10.95 -4.08 -4.31
CA ALA A 119 -11.91 -3.78 -5.35
C ALA A 119 -12.35 -2.33 -5.29
N SER A 120 -12.78 -1.80 -6.42
CA SER A 120 -13.55 -0.57 -6.52
C SER A 120 -15.01 -0.88 -6.77
N ALA A 121 -15.89 -0.03 -6.24
CA ALA A 121 -17.31 -0.09 -6.50
C ALA A 121 -17.80 1.29 -6.93
N ARG A 122 -18.54 1.34 -8.02
CA ARG A 122 -19.24 2.54 -8.47
C ARG A 122 -20.73 2.26 -8.49
N ILE A 123 -21.48 3.12 -7.79
CA ILE A 123 -22.93 3.10 -7.74
C ILE A 123 -23.41 4.32 -8.52
N GLU A 124 -24.28 4.08 -9.49
CA GLU A 124 -24.94 5.12 -10.28
C GLU A 124 -26.44 5.02 -10.04
N VAL A 125 -27.07 6.13 -9.72
CA VAL A 125 -28.50 6.19 -9.41
C VAL A 125 -29.17 7.15 -10.37
N GLN A 126 -30.20 6.63 -11.08
CA GLN A 126 -31.09 7.43 -11.89
C GLN A 126 -32.34 7.77 -11.08
N GLY A 127 -32.48 9.02 -10.69
CA GLY A 127 -33.64 9.51 -9.99
C GLY A 127 -34.78 9.92 -10.94
N ARG A 128 -35.81 10.46 -10.32
CA ARG A 128 -36.93 11.08 -11.02
C ARG A 128 -37.33 12.37 -10.29
N ASN A 129 -37.00 13.50 -10.88
CA ASN A 129 -37.31 14.81 -10.31
C ASN A 129 -38.76 15.16 -10.52
N ILE A 130 -39.41 15.68 -9.49
CA ILE A 130 -40.78 16.22 -9.52
C ILE A 130 -40.77 17.47 -8.63
N HIS A 131 -41.62 18.47 -8.98
CA HIS A 131 -41.79 19.63 -8.13
C HIS A 131 -42.12 19.24 -6.69
N PRO A 132 -41.38 19.70 -5.68
CA PRO A 132 -41.50 19.25 -4.29
C PRO A 132 -42.91 19.22 -3.73
N GLY A 133 -43.74 20.19 -4.09
CA GLY A 133 -45.15 20.25 -3.67
C GLY A 133 -46.03 19.12 -4.22
N TYR A 134 -45.58 18.38 -5.23
CA TYR A 134 -46.32 17.30 -5.89
C TYR A 134 -45.55 15.97 -5.89
N ALA A 135 -44.49 15.90 -5.10
CA ALA A 135 -43.49 14.82 -5.12
C ALA A 135 -43.93 13.52 -4.46
N LYS A 136 -44.97 13.55 -3.62
CA LYS A 136 -45.46 12.40 -2.86
C LYS A 136 -45.71 11.20 -3.79
N ASP A 137 -45.10 10.07 -3.49
CA ASP A 137 -45.21 8.79 -4.22
C ASP A 137 -44.73 8.85 -5.71
N LYS A 138 -44.05 9.93 -6.11
CA LYS A 138 -43.60 10.16 -7.48
C LYS A 138 -42.11 10.42 -7.61
N MET A 139 -41.53 11.22 -6.68
CA MET A 139 -40.14 11.60 -6.73
C MET A 139 -39.26 10.41 -6.30
N ILE A 140 -38.17 10.21 -7.02
CA ILE A 140 -37.02 9.40 -6.58
C ILE A 140 -35.83 10.35 -6.53
N ASN A 141 -35.42 10.72 -5.33
CA ASN A 141 -34.26 11.58 -5.14
C ASN A 141 -32.98 10.73 -5.13
N ALA A 142 -32.18 10.84 -6.18
CA ALA A 142 -30.98 10.04 -6.35
C ALA A 142 -29.96 10.22 -5.21
N LEU A 143 -29.82 11.45 -4.66
CA LEU A 143 -28.94 11.72 -3.52
C LEU A 143 -29.40 10.96 -2.26
N GLN A 144 -30.71 10.88 -2.02
CA GLN A 144 -31.24 10.11 -0.88
C GLN A 144 -31.01 8.62 -1.04
N VAL A 145 -31.14 8.09 -2.26
CA VAL A 145 -30.87 6.67 -2.55
C VAL A 145 -29.40 6.34 -2.29
N VAL A 146 -28.46 7.17 -2.74
CA VAL A 146 -27.02 6.99 -2.47
C VAL A 146 -26.72 7.05 -0.97
N ASN A 147 -27.35 8.00 -0.26
CA ASN A 147 -27.18 8.12 1.20
C ASN A 147 -27.76 6.91 1.93
N GLU A 148 -28.91 6.44 1.52
CA GLU A 148 -29.53 5.22 2.10
C GLU A 148 -28.64 4.00 1.90
N LEU A 149 -28.05 3.81 0.71
CA LEU A 149 -27.09 2.74 0.45
C LEU A 149 -25.88 2.84 1.39
N ASN A 150 -25.30 4.03 1.54
CA ASN A 150 -24.18 4.24 2.44
C ASN A 150 -24.51 3.89 3.89
N ASN A 151 -25.75 4.16 4.32
CA ASN A 151 -26.19 3.85 5.67
C ASN A 151 -26.49 2.35 5.90
N LEU A 152 -26.65 1.56 4.86
CA LEU A 152 -26.74 0.10 4.94
C LEU A 152 -25.38 -0.56 5.18
N LEU A 153 -24.27 0.12 4.81
CA LEU A 153 -22.92 -0.42 5.04
C LEU A 153 -22.53 -0.30 6.52
N PRO A 154 -21.85 -1.32 7.09
CA PRO A 154 -21.48 -1.33 8.50
C PRO A 154 -20.58 -0.15 8.89
N PRO A 155 -21.00 0.75 9.81
CA PRO A 155 -20.21 1.92 10.17
C PRO A 155 -18.83 1.58 10.78
N CYS A 156 -18.75 0.45 11.52
CA CYS A 156 -17.50 -0.02 12.10
C CYS A 156 -16.48 -0.55 11.06
N GLN A 157 -16.90 -0.75 9.83
CA GLN A 157 -16.03 -1.17 8.72
C GLN A 157 -15.66 0.02 7.80
N ARG A 158 -15.36 1.15 8.39
CA ARG A 158 -14.78 2.31 7.69
C ARG A 158 -13.30 2.44 8.03
N PRO A 159 -12.46 3.05 7.17
CA PRO A 159 -11.02 3.18 7.45
C PRO A 159 -10.71 3.80 8.80
N GLU A 160 -11.47 4.81 9.23
CA GLU A 160 -11.33 5.51 10.51
C GLU A 160 -11.63 4.65 11.76
N HIS A 161 -12.13 3.43 11.56
CA HIS A 161 -12.51 2.48 12.63
C HIS A 161 -11.83 1.13 12.49
N THR A 162 -10.84 1.00 11.60
CA THR A 162 -10.19 -0.29 11.29
C THR A 162 -8.67 -0.18 11.35
N GLU A 163 -8.03 -1.25 11.85
CA GLU A 163 -6.57 -1.37 11.93
C GLU A 163 -6.09 -2.79 11.60
N GLY A 164 -4.78 -2.98 11.50
CA GLY A 164 -4.16 -4.29 11.26
C GLY A 164 -4.79 -5.04 10.09
N TYR A 165 -5.33 -6.22 10.36
CA TYR A 165 -5.96 -7.10 9.38
C TYR A 165 -7.43 -6.77 9.06
N GLU A 166 -8.00 -5.75 9.70
CA GLU A 166 -9.41 -5.40 9.51
C GLU A 166 -9.64 -4.73 8.16
N GLY A 167 -10.60 -5.26 7.42
CA GLY A 167 -11.00 -4.73 6.12
C GLY A 167 -12.10 -3.68 6.23
N PHE A 168 -12.28 -2.89 5.16
CA PHE A 168 -13.20 -1.75 5.16
C PHE A 168 -13.91 -1.52 3.83
N TYR A 169 -14.97 -0.69 3.91
CA TYR A 169 -15.55 0.07 2.80
C TYR A 169 -15.18 1.54 3.00
N HIS A 170 -14.49 2.12 2.05
CA HIS A 170 -14.17 3.54 2.08
C HIS A 170 -14.93 4.28 0.98
N LEU A 171 -15.84 5.14 1.40
CA LEU A 171 -16.54 6.06 0.50
C LEU A 171 -15.57 7.16 0.07
N ILE A 172 -15.24 7.18 -1.23
CA ILE A 172 -14.30 8.18 -1.79
C ILE A 172 -15.03 9.44 -2.22
N SER A 173 -16.19 9.28 -2.87
CA SER A 173 -16.93 10.42 -3.38
C SER A 173 -18.43 10.15 -3.46
N ILE A 174 -19.21 11.22 -3.28
CA ILE A 174 -20.61 11.31 -3.65
C ILE A 174 -20.76 12.55 -4.52
N ARG A 175 -21.40 12.41 -5.68
CA ARG A 175 -21.69 13.51 -6.61
C ARG A 175 -23.10 13.34 -7.16
N GLY A 176 -23.78 14.46 -7.40
CA GLY A 176 -25.06 14.40 -8.09
C GLY A 176 -26.08 15.42 -7.64
N GLU A 177 -27.29 15.21 -8.13
CA GLU A 177 -28.49 16.01 -7.92
C GLU A 177 -29.69 15.08 -7.72
N VAL A 178 -30.90 15.65 -7.65
CA VAL A 178 -32.14 14.87 -7.49
C VAL A 178 -32.35 13.88 -8.63
N GLU A 179 -32.02 14.28 -9.87
CA GLU A 179 -32.24 13.50 -11.07
C GLU A 179 -31.22 12.35 -11.23
N ASN A 180 -29.98 12.56 -10.83
CA ASN A 180 -28.92 11.55 -10.89
C ASN A 180 -27.86 11.77 -9.84
N ALA A 181 -27.31 10.67 -9.32
CA ALA A 181 -26.21 10.71 -8.37
C ALA A 181 -25.30 9.51 -8.56
N SER A 182 -24.07 9.65 -8.09
CA SER A 182 -23.13 8.54 -8.05
C SER A 182 -22.32 8.55 -6.75
N SER A 183 -21.88 7.38 -6.33
CA SER A 183 -20.90 7.21 -5.27
C SER A 183 -19.82 6.23 -5.66
N GLU A 184 -18.62 6.44 -5.14
CA GLU A 184 -17.47 5.59 -5.40
C GLU A 184 -16.90 5.10 -4.07
N TYR A 185 -16.61 3.79 -4.04
CA TYR A 185 -16.03 3.10 -2.89
C TYR A 185 -14.79 2.33 -3.29
N ILE A 186 -13.86 2.20 -2.36
CA ILE A 186 -12.89 1.11 -2.38
C ILE A 186 -13.22 0.11 -1.27
N ILE A 187 -13.04 -1.16 -1.58
CA ILE A 187 -13.28 -2.29 -0.68
C ILE A 187 -11.95 -2.97 -0.45
N ARG A 188 -11.60 -3.20 0.81
CA ARG A 188 -10.34 -3.81 1.21
C ARG A 188 -10.57 -4.88 2.26
N ASP A 189 -9.85 -6.00 2.17
CA ASP A 189 -9.74 -7.00 3.23
C ASP A 189 -8.52 -7.90 2.97
N HIS A 190 -7.76 -8.28 4.00
CA HIS A 190 -6.66 -9.23 3.85
C HIS A 190 -7.17 -10.64 3.59
N SER A 191 -8.28 -11.03 4.21
CA SER A 191 -8.92 -12.32 3.98
C SER A 191 -9.69 -12.34 2.66
N ARG A 192 -9.36 -13.26 1.76
CA ARG A 192 -10.09 -13.45 0.52
C ARG A 192 -11.57 -13.75 0.77
N VAL A 193 -11.88 -14.56 1.78
CA VAL A 193 -13.25 -14.91 2.14
C VAL A 193 -14.04 -13.68 2.57
N LYS A 194 -13.50 -12.89 3.51
CA LYS A 194 -14.13 -11.65 3.99
C LYS A 194 -14.24 -10.59 2.90
N PHE A 195 -13.25 -10.52 2.00
CA PHE A 195 -13.29 -9.63 0.84
C PHE A 195 -14.47 -9.96 -0.09
N GLU A 196 -14.66 -11.25 -0.42
CA GLU A 196 -15.79 -11.69 -1.23
C GLU A 196 -17.13 -11.49 -0.48
N GLU A 197 -17.16 -11.67 0.83
CA GLU A 197 -18.33 -11.36 1.66
C GLU A 197 -18.69 -9.88 1.62
N LYS A 198 -17.71 -8.98 1.70
CA LYS A 198 -17.92 -7.53 1.56
C LYS A 198 -18.55 -7.18 0.20
N LYS A 199 -18.05 -7.74 -0.88
CA LYS A 199 -18.63 -7.51 -2.22
C LYS A 199 -20.07 -8.01 -2.30
N ARG A 200 -20.34 -9.23 -1.79
CA ARG A 200 -21.70 -9.79 -1.75
C ARG A 200 -22.65 -8.94 -0.88
N TYR A 201 -22.16 -8.42 0.24
CA TYR A 201 -22.96 -7.55 1.09
C TYR A 201 -23.37 -6.26 0.36
N LEU A 202 -22.47 -5.62 -0.34
CA LEU A 202 -22.76 -4.42 -1.16
C LEU A 202 -23.76 -4.75 -2.28
N GLN A 203 -23.61 -5.89 -2.93
CA GLN A 203 -24.57 -6.38 -3.94
C GLN A 203 -25.95 -6.60 -3.34
N ALA A 204 -26.04 -7.22 -2.16
CA ALA A 204 -27.31 -7.44 -1.46
C ALA A 204 -27.97 -6.12 -1.03
N ALA A 205 -27.20 -5.16 -0.51
CA ALA A 205 -27.70 -3.83 -0.18
C ALA A 205 -28.24 -3.10 -1.42
N THR A 206 -27.52 -3.18 -2.54
CA THR A 206 -27.98 -2.63 -3.83
C THR A 206 -29.27 -3.29 -4.30
N ALA A 207 -29.36 -4.63 -4.24
CA ALA A 207 -30.55 -5.36 -4.64
C ALA A 207 -31.77 -5.00 -3.77
N LEU A 208 -31.58 -4.82 -2.45
CA LEU A 208 -32.62 -4.39 -1.53
C LEU A 208 -33.20 -3.02 -1.97
N LEU A 209 -32.34 -2.08 -2.28
CA LEU A 209 -32.79 -0.74 -2.73
C LEU A 209 -33.36 -0.76 -4.14
N THR A 210 -32.85 -1.61 -5.02
CA THR A 210 -33.48 -1.85 -6.35
C THR A 210 -34.90 -2.36 -6.19
N GLY A 211 -35.16 -3.30 -5.27
CA GLY A 211 -36.51 -3.75 -4.94
C GLY A 211 -37.43 -2.65 -4.42
N LYS A 212 -36.87 -1.67 -3.69
CA LYS A 212 -37.60 -0.52 -3.12
C LYS A 212 -37.93 0.55 -4.17
N TYR A 213 -36.96 0.89 -5.01
CA TYR A 213 -37.05 2.04 -5.92
C TYR A 213 -37.39 1.66 -7.37
N GLY A 214 -37.27 0.41 -7.73
CA GLY A 214 -37.57 -0.14 -9.07
C GLY A 214 -36.33 -0.52 -9.85
N GLU A 215 -36.54 -1.40 -10.83
CA GLU A 215 -35.52 -1.86 -11.76
C GLU A 215 -34.94 -0.69 -12.60
N GLY A 216 -33.63 -0.70 -12.79
CA GLY A 216 -32.92 0.31 -13.58
C GLY A 216 -32.61 1.62 -12.83
N VAL A 217 -33.14 1.82 -11.61
CA VAL A 217 -32.85 2.99 -10.79
C VAL A 217 -31.42 2.98 -10.27
N ILE A 218 -30.89 1.81 -9.90
CA ILE A 218 -29.55 1.67 -9.33
C ILE A 218 -28.70 0.73 -10.17
N LYS A 219 -27.52 1.20 -10.53
CA LYS A 219 -26.51 0.39 -11.23
C LYS A 219 -25.25 0.29 -10.36
N LEU A 220 -24.86 -0.94 -10.01
CA LEU A 220 -23.61 -1.24 -9.33
C LEU A 220 -22.59 -1.79 -10.33
N THR A 221 -21.40 -1.19 -10.34
CA THR A 221 -20.23 -1.71 -11.06
C THR A 221 -19.14 -2.04 -10.04
N LEU A 222 -18.76 -3.32 -9.95
CA LEU A 222 -17.67 -3.83 -9.14
C LEU A 222 -16.50 -4.20 -10.04
N LYS A 223 -15.27 -3.82 -9.63
CA LYS A 223 -14.05 -4.17 -10.35
C LYS A 223 -12.96 -4.55 -9.32
N ASP A 224 -12.50 -5.81 -9.39
CA ASP A 224 -11.33 -6.24 -8.64
C ASP A 224 -10.07 -5.55 -9.21
N GLN A 225 -9.15 -5.17 -8.31
CA GLN A 225 -7.94 -4.42 -8.65
C GLN A 225 -6.70 -5.28 -8.47
N TYR A 226 -6.53 -5.86 -7.30
CA TYR A 226 -5.42 -6.76 -6.95
C TYR A 226 -5.83 -7.66 -5.78
N TYR A 227 -4.99 -8.65 -5.49
CA TYR A 227 -5.22 -9.62 -4.44
C TYR A 227 -4.04 -9.72 -3.49
N ASN A 228 -4.27 -10.35 -2.32
CA ASN A 228 -3.24 -10.58 -1.32
C ASN A 228 -2.16 -11.52 -1.88
N MET A 229 -0.91 -11.05 -1.95
CA MET A 229 0.22 -11.82 -2.47
C MET A 229 0.59 -13.04 -1.63
N ARG A 230 0.11 -13.12 -0.39
CA ARG A 230 0.36 -14.25 0.50
C ARG A 230 0.08 -15.59 -0.17
N GLU A 231 -1.05 -15.68 -0.89
CA GLU A 231 -1.44 -16.91 -1.60
C GLU A 231 -0.38 -17.37 -2.63
N MET A 232 0.43 -16.44 -3.14
CA MET A 232 1.45 -16.67 -4.15
C MET A 232 2.86 -16.82 -3.58
N VAL A 233 3.11 -16.32 -2.36
CA VAL A 233 4.42 -16.34 -1.69
C VAL A 233 4.53 -17.51 -0.73
N GLU A 234 3.50 -17.83 0.06
CA GLU A 234 3.51 -18.94 1.03
C GLU A 234 3.90 -20.34 0.44
N PRO A 235 3.58 -20.67 -0.81
CA PRO A 235 4.04 -21.93 -1.41
C PRO A 235 5.57 -22.04 -1.53
N TYR A 236 6.30 -20.95 -1.34
CA TYR A 236 7.76 -20.87 -1.45
C TYR A 236 8.38 -20.34 -0.15
N PRO A 237 8.36 -21.13 0.94
CA PRO A 237 8.81 -20.70 2.26
C PRO A 237 10.26 -20.24 2.29
N GLU A 238 11.10 -20.75 1.40
CA GLU A 238 12.50 -20.36 1.27
C GLU A 238 12.67 -18.87 0.94
N VAL A 239 11.71 -18.24 0.30
CA VAL A 239 11.75 -16.80 -0.01
C VAL A 239 11.64 -15.99 1.28
N ILE A 240 10.74 -16.40 2.17
CA ILE A 240 10.51 -15.77 3.47
C ILE A 240 11.67 -16.07 4.42
N ASP A 241 12.06 -17.35 4.53
CA ASP A 241 13.10 -17.82 5.45
C ASP A 241 14.47 -17.18 5.16
N LYS A 242 14.83 -17.05 3.88
CA LYS A 242 16.07 -16.38 3.50
C LYS A 242 16.05 -14.89 3.78
N ALA A 243 14.89 -14.22 3.64
CA ALA A 243 14.74 -12.82 4.02
C ALA A 243 14.95 -12.64 5.53
N PHE A 244 14.36 -13.49 6.36
CA PHE A 244 14.60 -13.48 7.81
C PHE A 244 16.07 -13.67 8.15
N GLN A 245 16.71 -14.72 7.60
CA GLN A 245 18.13 -14.98 7.82
C GLN A 245 19.02 -13.83 7.38
N ALA A 246 18.68 -13.16 6.26
CA ALA A 246 19.45 -12.03 5.75
C ALA A 246 19.34 -10.80 6.66
N MET A 247 18.15 -10.52 7.20
CA MET A 247 17.91 -9.47 8.18
C MET A 247 18.65 -9.72 9.48
N GLU A 248 18.54 -10.93 10.03
CA GLU A 248 19.24 -11.33 11.27
C GLU A 248 20.77 -11.19 11.13
N LYS A 249 21.32 -11.59 9.97
CA LYS A 249 22.74 -11.38 9.66
C LYS A 249 23.14 -9.91 9.56
N ALA A 250 22.23 -9.05 9.18
CA ALA A 250 22.42 -7.59 9.16
C ALA A 250 22.23 -6.95 10.55
N GLY A 251 21.96 -7.74 11.59
CA GLY A 251 21.66 -7.24 12.93
C GLY A 251 20.28 -6.58 13.04
N VAL A 252 19.35 -6.98 12.18
CA VAL A 252 17.97 -6.49 12.12
C VAL A 252 17.03 -7.60 12.63
N THR A 253 16.13 -7.25 13.52
CA THR A 253 15.05 -8.15 13.96
C THR A 253 13.92 -8.13 12.95
N PRO A 254 13.58 -9.24 12.30
CA PRO A 254 12.48 -9.28 11.34
C PRO A 254 11.12 -9.01 11.99
N ILE A 255 10.30 -8.23 11.30
CA ILE A 255 8.94 -7.88 11.70
C ILE A 255 8.02 -8.17 10.52
N VAL A 256 7.05 -9.06 10.70
CA VAL A 256 6.02 -9.28 9.68
C VAL A 256 4.85 -8.34 9.93
N ARG A 257 4.54 -7.51 8.96
CA ARG A 257 3.37 -6.63 8.99
C ARG A 257 2.57 -6.76 7.69
N PRO A 258 1.24 -6.72 7.78
CA PRO A 258 0.41 -6.69 6.58
C PRO A 258 0.39 -5.28 5.98
N ILE A 259 0.60 -5.16 4.69
CA ILE A 259 0.43 -3.91 3.96
C ILE A 259 -1.06 -3.56 3.88
N ARG A 260 -1.43 -2.37 4.31
CA ARG A 260 -2.82 -1.86 4.18
C ARG A 260 -3.06 -1.14 2.85
N GLY A 261 -2.41 -1.59 1.81
CA GLY A 261 -2.45 -1.06 0.45
C GLY A 261 -2.16 -2.15 -0.58
N GLY A 262 -1.68 -1.73 -1.73
CA GLY A 262 -1.11 -2.58 -2.78
C GLY A 262 0.38 -2.29 -2.93
N THR A 263 1.08 -3.11 -3.68
CA THR A 263 2.49 -2.94 -4.04
C THR A 263 2.74 -3.65 -5.36
N ASP A 264 3.76 -3.25 -6.09
CA ASP A 264 4.20 -3.93 -7.29
C ASP A 264 4.57 -5.39 -7.03
N GLY A 265 5.14 -5.70 -5.84
CA GLY A 265 5.42 -7.07 -5.40
C GLY A 265 4.19 -7.97 -5.37
N ALA A 266 3.03 -7.44 -4.97
CA ALA A 266 1.77 -8.18 -5.00
C ALA A 266 1.36 -8.54 -6.43
N ARG A 267 1.46 -7.60 -7.36
CA ARG A 267 1.12 -7.84 -8.76
C ARG A 267 2.10 -8.78 -9.44
N LEU A 268 3.41 -8.60 -9.22
CA LEU A 268 4.46 -9.50 -9.71
C LEU A 268 4.25 -10.93 -9.22
N SER A 269 3.85 -11.11 -7.95
CA SER A 269 3.55 -12.43 -7.40
C SER A 269 2.43 -13.14 -8.17
N TYR A 270 1.36 -12.43 -8.53
CA TYR A 270 0.28 -12.97 -9.37
C TYR A 270 0.66 -13.14 -10.84
N MET A 271 1.74 -12.48 -11.30
CA MET A 271 2.31 -12.69 -12.63
C MET A 271 3.27 -13.88 -12.69
N GLY A 272 3.44 -14.61 -11.55
CA GLY A 272 4.27 -15.81 -11.45
C GLY A 272 5.70 -15.55 -10.93
N LEU A 273 5.95 -14.39 -10.33
CA LEU A 273 7.21 -14.03 -9.69
C LEU A 273 6.96 -13.72 -8.21
N PRO A 274 7.02 -14.70 -7.29
CA PRO A 274 6.86 -14.46 -5.86
C PRO A 274 7.82 -13.37 -5.38
N CYS A 275 7.25 -12.27 -4.82
CA CYS A 275 7.99 -11.04 -4.61
C CYS A 275 7.53 -10.32 -3.34
N PRO A 276 7.99 -10.74 -2.14
CA PRO A 276 7.76 -9.99 -0.91
C PRO A 276 8.53 -8.67 -0.90
N ASN A 277 8.13 -7.76 0.00
CA ASN A 277 8.68 -6.43 0.13
C ASN A 277 9.60 -6.30 1.35
N LEU A 278 10.74 -5.64 1.17
CA LEU A 278 11.75 -5.36 2.19
C LEU A 278 11.70 -3.90 2.60
N PHE A 279 12.10 -3.62 3.85
CA PHE A 279 12.20 -2.28 4.41
C PHE A 279 13.30 -1.44 3.75
N THR A 280 13.11 -0.10 3.76
CA THR A 280 14.09 0.89 3.30
C THR A 280 14.56 1.84 4.41
N GLY A 281 13.75 2.06 5.43
CA GLY A 281 14.01 3.06 6.47
C GLY A 281 13.39 4.42 6.18
N GLY A 282 12.57 4.52 5.16
CA GLY A 282 11.70 5.65 4.91
C GLY A 282 10.48 5.65 5.82
N MET A 283 10.00 6.83 6.19
CA MET A 283 8.88 7.03 7.09
C MET A 283 8.06 8.24 6.68
N ASN A 284 6.77 8.27 7.07
CA ASN A 284 5.84 9.37 6.82
C ASN A 284 5.70 9.71 5.33
N PHE A 285 5.63 8.70 4.50
CA PHE A 285 5.55 8.79 3.06
C PHE A 285 4.43 9.72 2.56
N HIS A 286 4.55 10.20 1.33
CA HIS A 286 3.57 11.03 0.62
C HIS A 286 3.28 12.38 1.30
N GLY A 287 4.20 12.89 2.12
CA GLY A 287 3.99 14.15 2.83
C GLY A 287 5.26 14.92 3.14
N LYS A 288 5.08 16.17 3.58
CA LYS A 288 6.18 17.07 3.94
C LYS A 288 6.95 16.68 5.21
N TYR A 289 6.41 15.73 5.96
CA TYR A 289 7.05 15.15 7.16
C TYR A 289 7.78 13.84 6.85
N GLU A 290 7.97 13.54 5.59
CA GLU A 290 8.73 12.38 5.15
C GLU A 290 10.20 12.49 5.55
N TYR A 291 10.74 11.41 6.07
CA TYR A 291 12.16 11.28 6.40
C TYR A 291 12.67 9.87 6.12
N CYS A 292 13.98 9.72 6.01
CA CYS A 292 14.63 8.43 5.84
C CYS A 292 15.84 8.31 6.78
N SER A 293 15.98 7.16 7.41
CA SER A 293 17.13 6.88 8.29
C SER A 293 18.29 6.29 7.50
N LEU A 294 19.41 7.02 7.40
CA LEU A 294 20.62 6.53 6.76
C LEU A 294 21.15 5.25 7.42
N ASN A 295 21.02 5.13 8.74
CA ASN A 295 21.45 3.93 9.47
C ASN A 295 20.60 2.71 9.08
N THR A 296 19.29 2.90 8.91
CA THR A 296 18.40 1.82 8.45
C THR A 296 18.65 1.48 6.98
N MET A 297 18.87 2.48 6.10
CA MET A 297 19.27 2.24 4.71
C MET A 297 20.54 1.38 4.60
N GLN A 298 21.54 1.62 5.45
CA GLN A 298 22.76 0.80 5.50
C GLN A 298 22.45 -0.66 5.87
N LYS A 299 21.52 -0.89 6.79
CA LYS A 299 21.07 -2.23 7.18
C LYS A 299 20.23 -2.89 6.08
N ALA A 300 19.41 -2.13 5.38
CA ALA A 300 18.65 -2.63 4.23
C ALA A 300 19.60 -3.06 3.11
N MET A 301 20.57 -2.25 2.76
CA MET A 301 21.63 -2.60 1.80
C MET A 301 22.40 -3.85 2.23
N GLN A 302 22.75 -3.96 3.52
CA GLN A 302 23.42 -5.16 4.04
C GLN A 302 22.50 -6.38 3.99
N THR A 303 21.20 -6.22 4.22
CA THR A 303 20.19 -7.29 4.07
C THR A 303 20.14 -7.78 2.62
N ILE A 304 20.16 -6.87 1.64
CA ILE A 304 20.20 -7.22 0.22
C ILE A 304 21.46 -8.04 -0.10
N LEU A 305 22.65 -7.65 0.38
CA LEU A 305 23.88 -8.40 0.17
C LEU A 305 23.81 -9.80 0.80
N ASN A 306 23.29 -9.90 2.02
CA ASN A 306 23.13 -11.18 2.71
C ASN A 306 22.15 -12.11 1.96
N LEU A 307 21.05 -11.55 1.43
CA LEU A 307 20.11 -12.29 0.58
C LEU A 307 20.80 -12.86 -0.66
N ILE A 308 21.56 -12.02 -1.36
CA ILE A 308 22.31 -12.41 -2.56
C ILE A 308 23.25 -13.58 -2.26
N GLU A 309 23.99 -13.54 -1.14
CA GLU A 309 24.84 -14.64 -0.70
C GLU A 309 24.05 -15.91 -0.38
N LEU A 310 22.90 -15.78 0.28
CA LEU A 310 22.06 -16.92 0.65
C LEU A 310 21.43 -17.61 -0.57
N TRP A 311 21.14 -16.87 -1.62
CA TRP A 311 20.65 -17.41 -2.88
C TRP A 311 21.79 -17.93 -3.79
N GLY A 312 23.03 -17.55 -3.55
CA GLY A 312 24.22 -18.01 -4.26
C GLY A 312 24.76 -19.38 -3.80
N LYS A 313 24.19 -19.92 -2.75
CA LYS A 313 24.55 -21.25 -2.16
C LYS A 313 23.60 -22.32 -2.66
#